data_2ac214986062cc1059aa61101149c3c3
#
_entry.id   2ac214986062cc1059aa61101149c3c3
#
_cell.length_a   1.000
_cell.length_b   1.000
_cell.length_c   1.000
_cell.angle_alpha   90.00
_cell.angle_beta   90.00
_cell.angle_gamma   90.00
#
_symmetry.space_group_name_H-M   'P 1'
#
loop_
_entity.id
_entity.type
_entity.pdbx_description
1 polymer ?
#
loop_
_entity_poly.entity_id
_entity_poly.type
_entity_poly.pdbx_seq_one_letter_code
_entity_poly.pdbx_strand_id
1 'polypeptide(L)'
;LNKVENVKVLSFEKWSEQREAMGVDESTYGTMAAFAAKSAGKVLNGTDKNANYSPFSLYYALAMAAQGAKGKTAEEMLNLLGMSDAKTLAEQCGNLYRMIASRERDGKAELMLADSLWLSDNYDGAKVNYNQDFLDVCAKQFYAEVFGADFTGQKTADAMTKWIKEKTNGTLAPEMELDPETMLSIINTLYLKDEWTDRFDKNSTADGTF
;
A
#
# COMPACT_ATOMS: atom_id res chain seq x y z
N LEU A 1 13.71 -13.72 -7.60
CA LEU A 1 13.81 -12.28 -7.39
C LEU A 1 14.70 -12.01 -6.19
N ASN A 2 15.71 -11.18 -6.35
CA ASN A 2 16.58 -10.81 -5.25
C ASN A 2 15.99 -9.59 -4.54
N LYS A 3 15.86 -9.66 -3.20
CA LYS A 3 15.62 -8.46 -2.40
C LYS A 3 16.79 -7.50 -2.58
N VAL A 4 16.53 -6.21 -2.62
CA VAL A 4 17.60 -5.20 -2.63
C VAL A 4 18.24 -5.22 -1.24
N GLU A 5 19.47 -5.74 -1.15
CA GLU A 5 20.12 -6.07 0.13
C GLU A 5 20.37 -4.86 1.04
N ASN A 6 20.41 -3.65 0.49
CA ASN A 6 20.78 -2.43 1.23
C ASN A 6 19.58 -1.76 1.93
N VAL A 7 18.37 -2.22 1.73
CA VAL A 7 17.18 -1.63 2.36
C VAL A 7 16.84 -2.38 3.63
N LYS A 8 16.97 -1.71 4.77
CA LYS A 8 16.63 -2.27 6.09
C LYS A 8 15.19 -1.93 6.43
N VAL A 9 14.32 -2.92 6.33
CA VAL A 9 12.97 -2.83 6.92
C VAL A 9 13.10 -2.98 8.45
N LEU A 10 12.48 -2.09 9.20
CA LEU A 10 12.46 -2.19 10.66
C LEU A 10 11.70 -3.44 11.10
N SER A 11 12.21 -4.17 12.09
CA SER A 11 11.48 -5.28 12.68
C SER A 11 10.27 -4.77 13.49
N PHE A 12 9.26 -5.62 13.62
CA PHE A 12 8.05 -5.31 14.39
C PHE A 12 8.37 -4.88 15.82
N GLU A 13 9.32 -5.54 16.49
CA GLU A 13 9.72 -5.21 17.85
C GLU A 13 10.30 -3.80 17.97
N LYS A 14 11.14 -3.38 17.01
CA LYS A 14 11.77 -2.06 17.05
C LYS A 14 10.79 -0.91 16.94
N TRP A 15 9.68 -1.08 16.25
CA TRP A 15 8.71 -0.02 16.17
C TRP A 15 7.54 -0.16 17.15
N SER A 16 7.35 -1.29 17.80
CA SER A 16 6.52 -1.37 18.99
C SER A 16 7.07 -0.51 20.13
N GLU A 17 8.40 -0.40 20.25
CA GLU A 17 9.06 0.50 21.21
C GLU A 17 8.86 2.00 20.87
N GLN A 18 8.67 2.35 19.60
CA GLN A 18 8.44 3.73 19.15
C GLN A 18 6.95 4.14 19.17
N ARG A 19 6.08 3.22 19.51
CA ARG A 19 4.62 3.36 19.40
C ARG A 19 4.02 4.47 20.26
N GLU A 20 4.60 4.72 21.44
CA GLU A 20 4.06 5.67 22.42
C GLU A 20 4.36 7.14 22.07
N ALA A 21 5.32 7.41 21.20
CA ALA A 21 5.82 8.75 20.92
C ALA A 21 5.23 9.44 19.69
N MET A 22 4.48 8.72 18.83
CA MET A 22 4.12 9.24 17.51
C MET A 22 2.62 9.16 17.24
N GLY A 23 1.93 10.28 17.41
CA GLY A 23 0.54 10.46 17.00
C GLY A 23 0.41 10.73 15.50
N VAL A 24 -0.72 10.35 14.93
CA VAL A 24 -1.17 10.85 13.62
C VAL A 24 -1.85 12.19 13.87
N ASP A 25 -1.46 13.22 13.11
CA ASP A 25 -2.09 14.53 13.19
C ASP A 25 -3.57 14.46 12.81
N GLU A 26 -4.44 15.14 13.53
CA GLU A 26 -5.88 15.15 13.25
C GLU A 26 -6.19 15.62 11.82
N SER A 27 -5.42 16.58 11.31
CA SER A 27 -5.52 17.06 9.93
C SER A 27 -5.26 15.97 8.89
N THR A 28 -4.43 14.96 9.19
CA THR A 28 -4.15 13.83 8.30
C THR A 28 -5.39 12.96 8.07
N TYR A 29 -6.19 12.73 9.10
CA TYR A 29 -7.47 12.02 8.94
C TYR A 29 -8.42 12.78 8.03
N GLY A 30 -8.48 14.11 8.17
CA GLY A 30 -9.30 14.98 7.32
C GLY A 30 -8.88 14.93 5.85
N THR A 31 -7.57 14.98 5.57
CA THR A 31 -7.05 14.90 4.20
C THR A 31 -7.29 13.54 3.56
N MET A 32 -7.11 12.45 4.31
CA MET A 32 -7.40 11.10 3.83
C MET A 32 -8.89 10.87 3.59
N ALA A 33 -9.75 11.39 4.44
CA ALA A 33 -11.21 11.32 4.23
C ALA A 33 -11.64 12.10 2.98
N ALA A 34 -11.07 13.29 2.75
CA ALA A 34 -11.32 14.07 1.54
C ALA A 34 -10.83 13.36 0.28
N PHE A 35 -9.66 12.73 0.33
CA PHE A 35 -9.13 11.91 -0.75
C PHE A 35 -10.05 10.70 -1.02
N ALA A 36 -10.49 10.00 0.03
CA ALA A 36 -11.37 8.85 -0.08
C ALA A 36 -12.69 9.23 -0.77
N ALA A 37 -13.31 10.32 -0.38
CA ALA A 37 -14.56 10.81 -0.99
C ALA A 37 -14.39 11.14 -2.48
N LYS A 38 -13.29 11.84 -2.84
CA LYS A 38 -13.00 12.21 -4.24
C LYS A 38 -12.67 11.00 -5.12
N SER A 39 -11.86 10.08 -4.61
CA SER A 39 -11.39 8.91 -5.37
C SER A 39 -12.48 7.85 -5.52
N ALA A 40 -13.28 7.59 -4.48
CA ALA A 40 -14.39 6.64 -4.54
C ALA A 40 -15.38 6.98 -5.66
N GLY A 41 -15.76 8.26 -5.78
CA GLY A 41 -16.65 8.72 -6.83
C GLY A 41 -16.12 8.52 -8.25
N LYS A 42 -14.78 8.47 -8.41
CA LYS A 42 -14.15 8.22 -9.72
C LYS A 42 -13.94 6.73 -9.98
N VAL A 43 -13.49 5.99 -8.98
CA VAL A 43 -13.14 4.56 -9.11
C VAL A 43 -14.39 3.69 -9.22
N LEU A 44 -15.45 4.02 -8.47
CA LEU A 44 -16.67 3.24 -8.41
C LEU A 44 -17.74 3.71 -9.41
N ASN A 45 -17.51 4.81 -10.13
CA ASN A 45 -18.47 5.34 -11.09
C ASN A 45 -18.61 4.40 -12.30
N GLY A 46 -19.88 4.08 -12.64
CA GLY A 46 -20.20 3.24 -13.80
C GLY A 46 -19.99 1.73 -13.58
N THR A 47 -19.74 1.28 -12.35
CA THR A 47 -19.76 -0.15 -12.04
C THR A 47 -21.20 -0.62 -11.84
N ASP A 48 -21.59 -1.64 -12.58
CA ASP A 48 -22.88 -2.36 -12.45
C ASP A 48 -22.74 -3.70 -11.71
N LYS A 49 -21.56 -3.94 -11.14
CA LYS A 49 -21.17 -5.16 -10.44
C LYS A 49 -20.63 -4.84 -9.05
N ASN A 50 -20.58 -5.86 -8.22
CA ASN A 50 -19.91 -5.74 -6.91
C ASN A 50 -18.47 -5.28 -7.11
N ALA A 51 -18.11 -4.18 -6.48
CA ALA A 51 -16.76 -3.62 -6.52
C ALA A 51 -16.22 -3.47 -5.10
N ASN A 52 -14.94 -3.75 -4.94
CA ASN A 52 -14.21 -3.53 -3.71
C ASN A 52 -13.11 -2.51 -3.97
N TYR A 53 -13.07 -1.46 -3.17
CA TYR A 53 -12.11 -0.38 -3.29
C TYR A 53 -11.60 0.06 -1.93
N SER A 54 -10.28 0.08 -1.76
CA SER A 54 -9.61 0.62 -0.58
C SER A 54 -8.98 1.98 -0.89
N PRO A 55 -9.61 3.10 -0.49
CA PRO A 55 -9.00 4.42 -0.65
C PRO A 55 -7.70 4.56 0.12
N PHE A 56 -7.58 3.88 1.26
CA PHE A 56 -6.36 3.81 2.05
C PHE A 56 -5.18 3.23 1.23
N SER A 57 -5.39 2.10 0.57
CA SER A 57 -4.36 1.45 -0.25
C SER A 57 -3.91 2.35 -1.40
N LEU A 58 -4.85 3.00 -2.10
CA LEU A 58 -4.51 3.94 -3.16
C LEU A 58 -3.76 5.17 -2.62
N TYR A 59 -4.17 5.71 -1.47
CA TYR A 59 -3.47 6.82 -0.82
C TYR A 59 -2.01 6.45 -0.52
N TYR A 60 -1.77 5.28 0.07
CA TYR A 60 -0.42 4.81 0.40
C TYR A 60 0.45 4.58 -0.82
N ALA A 61 -0.06 3.96 -1.86
CA ALA A 61 0.67 3.76 -3.12
C ALA A 61 1.08 5.11 -3.75
N LEU A 62 0.17 6.08 -3.78
CA LEU A 62 0.45 7.43 -4.27
C LEU A 62 1.42 8.19 -3.34
N ALA A 63 1.31 8.00 -2.03
CA ALA A 63 2.22 8.60 -1.07
C ALA A 63 3.65 8.07 -1.23
N MET A 64 3.84 6.78 -1.50
CA MET A 64 5.15 6.22 -1.85
C MET A 64 5.67 6.79 -3.18
N ALA A 65 4.84 6.84 -4.21
CA ALA A 65 5.22 7.43 -5.49
C ALA A 65 5.66 8.90 -5.36
N ALA A 66 4.98 9.68 -4.51
CA ALA A 66 5.31 11.06 -4.22
C ALA A 66 6.71 11.26 -3.63
N GLN A 67 7.25 10.25 -2.91
CA GLN A 67 8.63 10.31 -2.38
C GLN A 67 9.70 10.33 -3.49
N GLY A 68 9.39 9.76 -4.64
CA GLY A 68 10.30 9.78 -5.81
C GLY A 68 10.05 10.93 -6.78
N ALA A 69 8.94 11.65 -6.64
CA ALA A 69 8.55 12.72 -7.53
C ALA A 69 9.32 14.02 -7.26
N LYS A 70 9.49 14.84 -8.30
CA LYS A 70 10.13 16.15 -8.21
C LYS A 70 9.39 17.21 -9.04
N GLY A 71 9.63 18.49 -8.72
CA GLY A 71 9.06 19.62 -9.46
C GLY A 71 7.54 19.58 -9.48
N LYS A 72 6.96 19.87 -10.63
CA LYS A 72 5.50 19.97 -10.80
C LYS A 72 4.77 18.68 -10.47
N THR A 73 5.34 17.52 -10.81
CA THR A 73 4.75 16.21 -10.48
C THR A 73 4.62 16.02 -8.96
N ALA A 74 5.66 16.38 -8.21
CA ALA A 74 5.60 16.32 -6.74
C ALA A 74 4.52 17.25 -6.19
N GLU A 75 4.43 18.48 -6.69
CA GLU A 75 3.41 19.46 -6.28
C GLU A 75 1.99 18.94 -6.55
N GLU A 76 1.74 18.39 -7.74
CA GLU A 76 0.43 17.84 -8.09
C GLU A 76 0.05 16.63 -7.22
N MET A 77 0.99 15.74 -6.94
CA MET A 77 0.77 14.58 -6.07
C MET A 77 0.50 15.00 -4.62
N LEU A 78 1.30 15.91 -4.08
CA LEU A 78 1.11 16.42 -2.72
C LEU A 78 -0.24 17.15 -2.58
N ASN A 79 -0.61 17.98 -3.55
CA ASN A 79 -1.92 18.64 -3.58
C ASN A 79 -3.08 17.62 -3.63
N LEU A 80 -2.95 16.55 -4.43
CA LEU A 80 -3.94 15.48 -4.49
C LEU A 80 -4.12 14.79 -3.14
N LEU A 81 -3.00 14.55 -2.44
CA LEU A 81 -2.97 13.88 -1.13
C LEU A 81 -3.25 14.84 0.04
N GLY A 82 -3.40 16.14 -0.22
CA GLY A 82 -3.71 17.16 0.77
C GLY A 82 -2.57 17.44 1.76
N MET A 83 -1.32 17.27 1.33
CA MET A 83 -0.13 17.43 2.17
C MET A 83 0.78 18.55 1.63
N SER A 84 1.50 19.23 2.54
CA SER A 84 2.37 20.34 2.20
C SER A 84 3.72 19.90 1.65
N ASP A 85 4.23 18.75 2.11
CA ASP A 85 5.55 18.26 1.72
C ASP A 85 5.64 16.72 1.85
N ALA A 86 6.58 16.14 1.11
CA ALA A 86 6.76 14.71 1.04
C ALA A 86 7.26 14.08 2.37
N LYS A 87 8.05 14.83 3.14
CA LYS A 87 8.59 14.34 4.42
C LYS A 87 7.47 14.16 5.44
N THR A 88 6.64 15.19 5.64
CA THR A 88 5.48 15.13 6.52
C THR A 88 4.51 14.02 6.07
N LEU A 89 4.26 13.91 4.76
CA LEU A 89 3.44 12.83 4.20
C LEU A 89 3.98 11.45 4.61
N ALA A 90 5.28 11.20 4.44
CA ALA A 90 5.89 9.92 4.78
C ALA A 90 5.83 9.65 6.29
N GLU A 91 6.11 10.64 7.13
CA GLU A 91 6.04 10.53 8.59
C GLU A 91 4.62 10.19 9.06
N GLN A 92 3.60 10.88 8.55
CA GLN A 92 2.21 10.63 8.90
C GLN A 92 1.72 9.26 8.42
N CYS A 93 2.09 8.84 7.21
CA CYS A 93 1.81 7.49 6.73
C CYS A 93 2.48 6.44 7.61
N GLY A 94 3.75 6.63 7.98
CA GLY A 94 4.48 5.73 8.87
C GLY A 94 3.83 5.62 10.26
N ASN A 95 3.41 6.75 10.83
CA ASN A 95 2.71 6.78 12.11
C ASN A 95 1.38 6.02 12.03
N LEU A 96 0.60 6.25 10.99
CA LEU A 96 -0.67 5.58 10.77
C LEU A 96 -0.49 4.08 10.56
N TYR A 97 0.51 3.66 9.78
CA TYR A 97 0.85 2.26 9.59
C TYR A 97 1.14 1.58 10.94
N ARG A 98 2.03 2.18 11.75
CA ARG A 98 2.39 1.68 13.08
C ARG A 98 1.17 1.58 14.00
N MET A 99 0.34 2.61 14.02
CA MET A 99 -0.88 2.64 14.82
C MET A 99 -1.84 1.51 14.44
N ILE A 100 -2.04 1.27 13.14
CA ILE A 100 -2.96 0.23 12.65
C ILE A 100 -2.39 -1.16 12.88
N ALA A 101 -1.14 -1.39 12.50
CA ALA A 101 -0.50 -2.70 12.58
C ALA A 101 -0.22 -3.15 14.02
N SER A 102 -0.09 -2.21 14.96
CA SER A 102 0.20 -2.50 16.37
C SER A 102 -1.04 -2.75 17.24
N ARG A 103 -2.26 -2.64 16.71
CA ARG A 103 -3.46 -2.92 17.49
C ARG A 103 -3.51 -4.39 17.88
N GLU A 104 -3.54 -4.65 19.19
CA GLU A 104 -3.89 -5.96 19.70
C GLU A 104 -5.31 -6.31 19.26
N ARG A 105 -5.48 -7.54 18.80
CA ARG A 105 -6.75 -8.08 18.36
C ARG A 105 -7.05 -9.31 19.18
N ASP A 106 -8.30 -9.57 19.46
CA ASP A 106 -8.79 -10.67 20.31
C ASP A 106 -8.61 -12.08 19.70
N GLY A 107 -7.73 -12.20 18.70
CA GLY A 107 -7.45 -13.45 17.99
C GLY A 107 -8.49 -13.81 16.90
N LYS A 108 -9.57 -13.03 16.75
CA LYS A 108 -10.60 -13.24 15.74
C LYS A 108 -10.44 -12.29 14.56
N ALA A 109 -10.01 -11.05 14.84
CA ALA A 109 -9.75 -10.04 13.83
C ALA A 109 -8.32 -10.15 13.30
N GLU A 110 -8.16 -10.11 11.99
CA GLU A 110 -6.87 -10.06 11.29
C GLU A 110 -6.84 -8.84 10.38
N LEU A 111 -5.79 -8.03 10.48
CA LEU A 111 -5.51 -6.97 9.52
C LEU A 111 -4.05 -7.11 9.07
N MET A 112 -3.85 -7.28 7.79
CA MET A 112 -2.54 -7.32 7.19
C MET A 112 -2.42 -6.15 6.20
N LEU A 113 -1.42 -5.32 6.43
CA LEU A 113 -1.01 -4.25 5.53
C LEU A 113 0.36 -4.62 4.98
N ALA A 114 0.56 -4.54 3.69
CA ALA A 114 1.87 -4.75 3.11
C ALA A 114 2.07 -3.91 1.85
N ASP A 115 3.27 -3.38 1.73
CA ASP A 115 3.74 -2.57 0.62
C ASP A 115 4.96 -3.19 -0.04
N SER A 116 5.09 -3.05 -1.34
CA SER A 116 6.28 -3.46 -2.07
C SER A 116 6.60 -2.56 -3.25
N LEU A 117 7.90 -2.45 -3.52
CA LEU A 117 8.47 -1.83 -4.70
C LEU A 117 9.13 -2.90 -5.56
N TRP A 118 8.82 -2.91 -6.83
CA TRP A 118 9.41 -3.78 -7.83
C TRP A 118 10.15 -2.91 -8.83
N LEU A 119 11.47 -3.06 -8.91
CA LEU A 119 12.37 -2.14 -9.57
C LEU A 119 13.02 -2.82 -10.76
N SER A 120 12.89 -2.24 -11.96
CA SER A 120 13.63 -2.72 -13.13
C SER A 120 15.10 -2.39 -13.02
N ASP A 121 15.98 -3.35 -13.29
CA ASP A 121 17.41 -3.10 -13.38
C ASP A 121 17.80 -2.38 -14.67
N ASN A 122 16.97 -2.48 -15.72
CA ASN A 122 17.21 -1.90 -17.02
C ASN A 122 15.96 -1.24 -17.59
N TYR A 123 16.16 -0.13 -18.26
CA TYR A 123 15.12 0.56 -19.00
C TYR A 123 15.73 1.05 -20.33
N ASP A 124 15.08 0.70 -21.45
CA ASP A 124 15.56 1.03 -22.80
C ASP A 124 17.06 0.68 -23.04
N GLY A 125 17.46 -0.49 -22.54
CA GLY A 125 18.84 -0.98 -22.65
C GLY A 125 19.86 -0.31 -21.73
N ALA A 126 19.44 0.65 -20.90
CA ALA A 126 20.29 1.32 -19.94
C ALA A 126 20.03 0.82 -18.50
N LYS A 127 21.12 0.72 -17.73
CA LYS A 127 21.02 0.39 -16.31
C LYS A 127 20.31 1.50 -15.54
N VAL A 128 19.28 1.15 -14.78
CA VAL A 128 18.55 2.07 -13.90
C VAL A 128 19.22 2.12 -12.53
N ASN A 129 19.44 3.33 -12.02
CA ASN A 129 19.92 3.56 -10.66
C ASN A 129 18.85 4.31 -9.87
N TYR A 130 18.35 3.71 -8.81
CA TYR A 130 17.37 4.31 -7.93
C TYR A 130 18.04 5.12 -6.82
N ASN A 131 17.44 6.25 -6.47
CA ASN A 131 17.92 7.06 -5.36
C ASN A 131 17.76 6.28 -4.05
N GLN A 132 18.86 6.14 -3.29
CA GLN A 132 18.85 5.40 -2.02
C GLN A 132 17.93 6.05 -0.98
N ASP A 133 17.84 7.39 -0.92
CA ASP A 133 16.96 8.09 0.01
C ASP A 133 15.49 7.75 -0.25
N PHE A 134 15.09 7.62 -1.52
CA PHE A 134 13.75 7.18 -1.90
C PHE A 134 13.47 5.75 -1.39
N LEU A 135 14.39 4.82 -1.62
CA LEU A 135 14.24 3.44 -1.16
C LEU A 135 14.18 3.36 0.37
N ASP A 136 15.04 4.13 1.03
CA ASP A 136 15.09 4.21 2.49
C ASP A 136 13.79 4.74 3.11
N VAL A 137 13.21 5.79 2.54
CA VAL A 137 11.94 6.34 3.01
C VAL A 137 10.81 5.32 2.80
N CYS A 138 10.74 4.69 1.64
CA CYS A 138 9.74 3.66 1.38
C CYS A 138 9.86 2.48 2.35
N ALA A 139 11.08 2.02 2.63
CA ALA A 139 11.30 0.93 3.56
C ALA A 139 11.04 1.32 5.03
N LYS A 140 11.42 2.54 5.44
CA LYS A 140 11.37 2.96 6.86
C LYS A 140 10.01 3.52 7.27
N GLN A 141 9.31 4.22 6.37
CA GLN A 141 8.03 4.86 6.68
C GLN A 141 6.84 4.04 6.19
N PHE A 142 6.96 3.41 5.02
CA PHE A 142 5.89 2.60 4.45
C PHE A 142 6.08 1.09 4.65
N TYR A 143 7.19 0.69 5.29
CA TYR A 143 7.54 -0.72 5.52
C TYR A 143 7.56 -1.56 4.23
N ALA A 144 7.83 -0.91 3.10
CA ALA A 144 7.81 -1.54 1.80
C ALA A 144 8.97 -2.54 1.63
N GLU A 145 8.66 -3.74 1.13
CA GLU A 145 9.65 -4.69 0.67
C GLU A 145 10.13 -4.27 -0.73
N VAL A 146 11.43 -4.31 -0.97
CA VAL A 146 12.02 -3.87 -2.24
C VAL A 146 12.61 -5.06 -3.00
N PHE A 147 12.22 -5.20 -4.27
CA PHE A 147 12.61 -6.30 -5.13
C PHE A 147 13.16 -5.79 -6.46
N GLY A 148 14.26 -6.39 -6.93
CA GLY A 148 14.66 -6.29 -8.34
C GLY A 148 13.69 -7.09 -9.20
N ALA A 149 13.32 -6.57 -10.37
CA ALA A 149 12.32 -7.13 -11.25
C ALA A 149 12.75 -7.05 -12.72
N ASP A 150 12.50 -8.12 -13.46
CA ASP A 150 12.54 -8.13 -14.91
C ASP A 150 11.11 -8.15 -15.43
N PHE A 151 10.62 -7.00 -15.88
CA PHE A 151 9.25 -6.86 -16.36
C PHE A 151 8.99 -7.49 -17.74
N THR A 152 10.02 -8.09 -18.36
CA THR A 152 9.86 -8.90 -19.59
C THR A 152 9.56 -10.37 -19.29
N GLY A 153 9.76 -10.79 -18.02
CA GLY A 153 9.79 -12.20 -17.66
C GLY A 153 8.59 -12.67 -16.83
N GLN A 154 8.01 -13.82 -17.18
CA GLN A 154 6.93 -14.47 -16.43
C GLN A 154 7.29 -14.70 -14.95
N LYS A 155 8.55 -14.92 -14.62
CA LYS A 155 9.02 -15.09 -13.24
C LYS A 155 8.70 -13.90 -12.33
N THR A 156 8.74 -12.69 -12.86
CA THR A 156 8.36 -11.49 -12.11
C THR A 156 6.85 -11.46 -11.87
N ALA A 157 6.04 -11.75 -12.87
CA ALA A 157 4.59 -11.86 -12.74
C ALA A 157 4.20 -12.90 -11.67
N ASP A 158 4.77 -14.10 -11.76
CA ASP A 158 4.53 -15.19 -10.80
C ASP A 158 4.94 -14.81 -9.37
N ALA A 159 6.05 -14.10 -9.22
CA ALA A 159 6.53 -13.66 -7.92
C ALA A 159 5.67 -12.53 -7.33
N MET A 160 5.17 -11.61 -8.13
CA MET A 160 4.20 -10.58 -7.70
C MET A 160 2.89 -11.23 -7.25
N THR A 161 2.35 -12.15 -8.05
CA THR A 161 1.15 -12.93 -7.70
C THR A 161 1.34 -13.69 -6.39
N LYS A 162 2.48 -14.38 -6.24
CA LYS A 162 2.82 -15.11 -5.02
C LYS A 162 2.91 -14.16 -3.81
N TRP A 163 3.57 -13.01 -3.94
CA TRP A 163 3.69 -12.02 -2.88
C TRP A 163 2.30 -11.50 -2.46
N ILE A 164 1.43 -11.14 -3.42
CA ILE A 164 0.06 -10.71 -3.14
C ILE A 164 -0.71 -11.80 -2.39
N LYS A 165 -0.61 -13.05 -2.86
CA LYS A 165 -1.27 -14.19 -2.22
C LYS A 165 -0.83 -14.38 -0.77
N GLU A 166 0.47 -14.28 -0.50
CA GLU A 166 1.02 -14.39 0.85
C GLU A 166 0.55 -13.25 1.76
N LYS A 167 0.54 -12.01 1.24
CA LYS A 167 0.15 -10.83 2.02
C LYS A 167 -1.36 -10.66 2.20
N THR A 168 -2.17 -11.44 1.50
CA THR A 168 -3.63 -11.45 1.61
C THR A 168 -4.18 -12.77 2.16
N ASN A 169 -3.36 -13.50 2.90
CA ASN A 169 -3.73 -14.79 3.50
C ASN A 169 -4.40 -15.76 2.49
N GLY A 170 -3.90 -15.77 1.26
CA GLY A 170 -4.37 -16.64 0.19
C GLY A 170 -5.66 -16.21 -0.51
N THR A 171 -6.27 -15.09 -0.12
CA THR A 171 -7.56 -14.63 -0.69
C THR A 171 -7.43 -14.02 -2.08
N LEU A 172 -6.29 -13.42 -2.41
CA LEU A 172 -6.02 -12.81 -3.72
C LEU A 172 -4.80 -13.47 -4.36
N ALA A 173 -4.93 -13.83 -5.63
CA ALA A 173 -3.85 -14.32 -6.47
C ALA A 173 -4.09 -13.86 -7.92
N PRO A 174 -3.98 -12.55 -8.21
CA PRO A 174 -4.26 -12.02 -9.54
C PRO A 174 -3.21 -12.52 -10.54
N GLU A 175 -3.62 -12.74 -11.78
CA GLU A 175 -2.69 -12.85 -12.90
C GLU A 175 -2.12 -11.46 -13.18
N MET A 176 -0.80 -11.35 -13.19
CA MET A 176 -0.11 -10.08 -13.41
C MET A 176 0.30 -9.99 -14.88
N GLU A 177 -0.25 -9.00 -15.57
CA GLU A 177 0.23 -8.59 -16.90
C GLU A 177 1.33 -7.53 -16.70
N LEU A 178 2.50 -7.79 -17.24
CA LEU A 178 3.65 -6.90 -17.13
C LEU A 178 3.89 -6.15 -18.43
N ASP A 179 4.17 -4.86 -18.31
CA ASP A 179 4.66 -4.05 -19.41
C ASP A 179 6.20 -4.00 -19.35
N PRO A 180 6.91 -4.45 -20.41
CA PRO A 180 8.37 -4.40 -20.49
C PRO A 180 8.96 -2.99 -20.29
N GLU A 181 8.19 -1.94 -20.57
CA GLU A 181 8.62 -0.55 -20.37
C GLU A 181 8.42 -0.05 -18.94
N THR A 182 7.96 -0.92 -18.01
CA THR A 182 7.82 -0.56 -16.60
C THR A 182 9.18 -0.39 -15.93
N MET A 183 9.44 0.77 -15.36
CA MET A 183 10.62 1.02 -14.52
C MET A 183 10.38 0.65 -13.07
N LEU A 184 9.20 0.96 -12.55
CA LEU A 184 8.83 0.79 -11.16
C LEU A 184 7.36 0.36 -11.07
N SER A 185 7.09 -0.69 -10.29
CA SER A 185 5.74 -1.03 -9.87
C SER A 185 5.63 -0.94 -8.35
N ILE A 186 4.55 -0.35 -7.88
CA ILE A 186 4.21 -0.24 -6.45
C ILE A 186 2.99 -1.10 -6.21
N ILE A 187 3.08 -2.02 -5.25
CA ILE A 187 1.95 -2.86 -4.85
C ILE A 187 1.67 -2.62 -3.37
N ASN A 188 0.44 -2.23 -3.06
CA ASN A 188 -0.09 -2.21 -1.72
C ASN A 188 -1.16 -3.29 -1.60
N THR A 189 -1.18 -4.00 -0.48
CA THR A 189 -2.25 -4.94 -0.12
C THR A 189 -2.82 -4.61 1.25
N LEU A 190 -4.13 -4.76 1.35
CA LEU A 190 -4.86 -4.69 2.61
C LEU A 190 -5.77 -5.92 2.71
N TYR A 191 -5.55 -6.73 3.72
CA TYR A 191 -6.40 -7.85 4.06
C TYR A 191 -7.04 -7.59 5.42
N LEU A 192 -8.37 -7.67 5.48
CA LEU A 192 -9.14 -7.54 6.71
C LEU A 192 -10.05 -8.76 6.85
N LYS A 193 -9.97 -9.40 7.99
CA LYS A 193 -10.93 -10.39 8.44
C LYS A 193 -11.40 -10.01 9.84
N ASP A 194 -12.70 -9.94 10.02
CA ASP A 194 -13.30 -9.65 11.32
C ASP A 194 -14.68 -10.29 11.43
N GLU A 195 -15.21 -10.37 12.65
CA GLU A 195 -16.55 -10.87 12.92
C GLU A 195 -17.43 -9.74 13.46
N TRP A 196 -18.68 -9.72 13.04
CA TRP A 196 -19.67 -8.81 13.64
C TRP A 196 -19.84 -9.16 15.12
N THR A 197 -19.87 -8.16 15.98
CA THR A 197 -20.18 -8.33 17.41
C THR A 197 -21.53 -8.98 17.60
N ASP A 198 -22.53 -8.49 16.87
CA ASP A 198 -23.87 -9.09 16.79
C ASP A 198 -24.01 -9.77 15.42
N ARG A 199 -23.97 -11.10 15.41
CA ARG A 199 -24.07 -11.90 14.18
C ARG A 199 -25.50 -11.88 13.66
N PHE A 200 -25.63 -11.86 12.33
CA PHE A 200 -26.92 -12.04 11.69
C PHE A 200 -27.46 -13.45 11.99
N ASP A 201 -28.73 -13.52 12.38
CA ASP A 201 -29.42 -14.80 12.56
C ASP A 201 -29.69 -15.43 11.20
N LYS A 202 -29.17 -16.65 10.99
CA LYS A 202 -29.36 -17.40 9.76
C LYS A 202 -30.83 -17.71 9.46
N ASN A 203 -31.65 -17.86 10.50
CA ASN A 203 -33.07 -18.15 10.35
C ASN A 203 -33.90 -16.91 9.94
N SER A 204 -33.31 -15.74 10.15
CA SER A 204 -33.89 -14.44 9.78
C SER A 204 -33.29 -13.85 8.52
N THR A 205 -32.39 -14.61 7.83
CA THR A 205 -31.73 -14.19 6.60
C THR A 205 -32.43 -14.85 5.41
N ALA A 206 -32.80 -14.05 4.41
CA ALA A 206 -33.43 -14.54 3.18
C ALA A 206 -32.79 -13.84 1.97
N ASP A 207 -32.84 -14.50 0.82
CA ASP A 207 -32.43 -13.91 -0.44
C ASP A 207 -33.34 -12.73 -0.77
N GLY A 208 -32.75 -11.61 -1.21
CA GLY A 208 -33.43 -10.40 -1.61
C GLY A 208 -32.83 -9.79 -2.88
N THR A 209 -33.62 -8.98 -3.57
CA THR A 209 -33.10 -8.17 -4.69
C THR A 209 -32.53 -6.88 -4.11
N PHE A 210 -31.32 -6.56 -4.51
CA PHE A 210 -30.57 -5.38 -4.07
C PHE A 210 -30.50 -4.35 -5.18
#